data_23a70fad3d673f60d009a6ebfd73589c
#
_entry.id   23a70fad3d673f60d009a6ebfd73589c
#
_cell.length_a   1.000
_cell.length_b   1.000
_cell.length_c   1.000
_cell.angle_alpha   90.00
_cell.angle_beta   90.00
_cell.angle_gamma   90.00
#
_symmetry.space_group_name_H-M   'P 1'
#
loop_
_entity.id
_entity.type
_entity.pdbx_description
1 polymer ?
#
loop_
_entity_poly.entity_id
_entity_poly.type
_entity_poly.pdbx_seq_one_letter_code
_entity_poly.pdbx_strand_id
1 'polypeptide(L)'
;MGCRRVGNAWVANDGSTDNFSFLPGNTPSLNMKNSELKAEGWLTEDNVLTPAHDAAHVYWGGGWRIPTHEELNDLCYNKCDWSWVTTNGVDGYMVRGRGNFAGASIFLPTTGQGGGNLLSDAGKFGYYWTSNAGQYNGYAEYLDFFQGYHDLYVRHGTRYFGRTIRPVQSP
;
A
#
# COMPACT_ATOMS: atom_id res chain seq x y z
N MET A 1 -8.17 6.23 -0.27
CA MET A 1 -9.57 6.01 -0.63
C MET A 1 -9.76 4.52 -0.83
N GLY A 2 -10.48 3.86 0.05
CA GLY A 2 -10.92 2.49 -0.22
C GLY A 2 -11.98 2.54 -1.33
N CYS A 3 -11.82 1.73 -2.37
CA CYS A 3 -12.89 1.45 -3.30
C CYS A 3 -13.55 0.15 -2.84
N ARG A 4 -14.87 0.11 -2.81
CA ARG A 4 -15.62 -1.13 -2.63
C ARG A 4 -16.17 -1.60 -3.97
N ARG A 5 -16.28 -2.89 -4.13
CA ARG A 5 -16.93 -3.46 -5.31
C ARG A 5 -18.44 -3.52 -5.09
N VAL A 6 -19.20 -2.89 -5.98
CA VAL A 6 -20.65 -3.00 -6.04
C VAL A 6 -21.00 -3.61 -7.39
N GLY A 7 -21.36 -4.88 -7.41
CA GLY A 7 -21.51 -5.65 -8.65
C GLY A 7 -20.17 -5.74 -9.40
N ASN A 8 -20.13 -5.30 -10.65
CA ASN A 8 -18.93 -5.27 -11.49
C ASN A 8 -18.20 -3.92 -11.50
N ALA A 9 -18.68 -2.93 -10.73
CA ALA A 9 -18.08 -1.60 -10.68
C ALA A 9 -17.31 -1.39 -9.38
N TRP A 10 -16.16 -0.69 -9.47
CA TRP A 10 -15.46 -0.14 -8.32
C TRP A 10 -16.08 1.21 -7.99
N VAL A 11 -16.64 1.34 -6.79
CA VAL A 11 -17.26 2.59 -6.31
C VAL A 11 -16.32 3.23 -5.31
N ALA A 12 -16.06 4.53 -5.49
CA ALA A 12 -15.32 5.28 -4.51
C ALA A 12 -16.05 5.22 -3.15
N ASN A 13 -15.27 5.16 -2.08
CA ASN A 13 -15.82 5.25 -0.75
C ASN A 13 -16.49 6.62 -0.59
N ASP A 14 -17.70 6.65 -0.03
CA ASP A 14 -18.51 7.86 0.17
C ASP A 14 -17.98 8.76 1.29
N GLY A 15 -16.84 8.40 1.91
CA GLY A 15 -16.18 9.16 2.95
C GLY A 15 -16.82 9.02 4.34
N SER A 16 -17.79 8.15 4.52
CA SER A 16 -18.22 7.80 5.87
C SER A 16 -17.11 7.04 6.59
N THR A 17 -16.93 7.33 7.88
CA THR A 17 -15.90 6.69 8.71
C THR A 17 -16.07 5.17 8.79
N ASP A 18 -17.26 4.67 8.59
CA ASP A 18 -17.59 3.24 8.61
C ASP A 18 -17.10 2.51 7.35
N ASN A 19 -16.72 3.23 6.31
CA ASN A 19 -16.28 2.70 5.03
C ASN A 19 -14.75 2.59 4.86
N PHE A 20 -13.97 2.97 5.86
CA PHE A 20 -12.52 2.72 5.88
C PHE A 20 -12.14 1.30 6.28
N SER A 21 -13.11 0.43 6.47
CA SER A 21 -12.87 -0.99 6.68
C SER A 21 -12.46 -1.62 5.36
N PHE A 22 -11.18 -1.91 5.21
CA PHE A 22 -10.68 -2.78 4.13
C PHE A 22 -11.04 -4.25 4.37
N LEU A 23 -11.65 -4.57 5.51
CA LEU A 23 -11.98 -5.93 5.93
C LEU A 23 -13.46 -6.05 6.22
N PRO A 24 -14.11 -7.11 5.75
CA PRO A 24 -15.51 -7.39 6.11
C PRO A 24 -15.61 -7.54 7.63
N GLY A 25 -16.31 -6.63 8.28
CA GLY A 25 -16.81 -6.82 9.62
C GLY A 25 -16.08 -6.21 10.80
N ASN A 26 -14.84 -5.73 10.67
CA ASN A 26 -14.12 -5.07 11.77
C ASN A 26 -13.26 -3.93 11.27
N THR A 27 -13.53 -2.72 11.76
CA THR A 27 -12.59 -1.60 11.66
C THR A 27 -11.73 -1.63 12.91
N PRO A 28 -10.44 -2.01 12.84
CA PRO A 28 -9.58 -1.86 13.99
C PRO A 28 -9.56 -0.38 14.37
N SER A 29 -9.52 -0.09 15.65
CA SER A 29 -9.26 1.26 16.10
C SER A 29 -7.99 1.75 15.38
N LEU A 30 -8.10 2.86 14.67
CA LEU A 30 -6.98 3.47 13.94
C LEU A 30 -5.78 3.76 14.87
N ASN A 31 -6.03 3.79 16.17
CA ASN A 31 -5.05 4.04 17.23
C ASN A 31 -4.65 2.79 18.03
N MET A 32 -5.09 1.60 17.63
CA MET A 32 -4.67 0.36 18.31
C MET A 32 -3.15 0.26 18.31
N LYS A 33 -2.61 -0.17 19.47
CA LYS A 33 -1.19 -0.46 19.60
C LYS A 33 -0.84 -1.69 18.76
N ASN A 34 0.42 -1.76 18.30
CA ASN A 34 0.88 -2.94 17.57
C ASN A 34 0.77 -4.21 18.42
N SER A 35 0.97 -4.11 19.75
CA SER A 35 0.79 -5.23 20.68
C SER A 35 -0.66 -5.71 20.77
N GLU A 36 -1.62 -4.81 20.69
CA GLU A 36 -3.04 -5.15 20.67
C GLU A 36 -3.43 -5.82 19.36
N LEU A 37 -2.94 -5.28 18.22
CA LEU A 37 -3.13 -5.90 16.91
C LEU A 37 -2.52 -7.31 16.81
N LYS A 38 -1.37 -7.54 17.47
CA LYS A 38 -0.81 -8.90 17.58
C LYS A 38 -1.68 -9.81 18.42
N ALA A 39 -2.15 -9.36 19.58
CA ALA A 39 -3.03 -10.13 20.44
C ALA A 39 -4.35 -10.52 19.76
N GLU A 40 -4.87 -9.66 18.89
CA GLU A 40 -6.06 -9.91 18.06
C GLU A 40 -5.77 -10.74 16.79
N GLY A 41 -4.51 -11.11 16.55
CA GLY A 41 -4.11 -11.90 15.38
C GLY A 41 -4.08 -11.14 14.05
N TRP A 42 -4.04 -9.81 14.08
CA TRP A 42 -3.95 -8.97 12.89
C TRP A 42 -2.54 -8.88 12.34
N LEU A 43 -1.56 -8.91 13.25
CA LEU A 43 -0.13 -8.86 12.92
C LEU A 43 0.57 -10.12 13.38
N THR A 44 1.59 -10.50 12.62
CA THR A 44 2.59 -11.50 13.04
C THR A 44 3.50 -10.91 14.11
N GLU A 45 4.36 -11.73 14.72
CA GLU A 45 5.39 -11.26 15.64
C GLU A 45 6.35 -10.24 14.99
N ASP A 46 6.57 -10.34 13.69
CA ASP A 46 7.40 -9.43 12.89
C ASP A 46 6.67 -8.16 12.44
N ASN A 47 5.49 -7.86 13.00
CA ASN A 47 4.64 -6.71 12.65
C ASN A 47 4.14 -6.69 11.20
N VAL A 48 4.02 -7.83 10.56
CA VAL A 48 3.46 -7.97 9.21
C VAL A 48 1.99 -8.37 9.30
N LEU A 49 1.13 -7.86 8.43
CA LEU A 49 -0.28 -8.27 8.34
C LEU A 49 -0.40 -9.79 8.14
N THR A 50 -1.26 -10.41 8.93
CA THR A 50 -1.61 -11.82 8.69
C THR A 50 -2.46 -11.94 7.42
N PRO A 51 -2.50 -13.10 6.75
CA PRO A 51 -3.26 -13.28 5.50
C PRO A 51 -4.73 -12.88 5.63
N ALA A 52 -5.37 -13.16 6.77
CA ALA A 52 -6.75 -12.80 7.03
C ALA A 52 -7.00 -11.28 7.09
N HIS A 53 -5.96 -10.49 7.29
CA HIS A 53 -6.00 -9.04 7.44
C HIS A 53 -5.25 -8.30 6.32
N ASP A 54 -4.68 -9.04 5.37
CA ASP A 54 -4.08 -8.51 4.16
C ASP A 54 -5.16 -8.33 3.09
N ALA A 55 -5.44 -7.07 2.73
CA ALA A 55 -6.51 -6.77 1.78
C ALA A 55 -6.29 -7.41 0.40
N ALA A 56 -5.06 -7.54 -0.06
CA ALA A 56 -4.78 -8.18 -1.35
C ALA A 56 -5.07 -9.69 -1.27
N HIS A 57 -4.69 -10.34 -0.17
CA HIS A 57 -5.01 -11.76 0.05
C HIS A 57 -6.51 -11.99 0.18
N VAL A 58 -7.19 -11.18 0.99
CA VAL A 58 -8.63 -11.31 1.26
C VAL A 58 -9.47 -11.14 -0.01
N TYR A 59 -9.12 -10.18 -0.88
CA TYR A 59 -9.92 -9.88 -2.07
C TYR A 59 -9.54 -10.67 -3.31
N TRP A 60 -8.27 -11.08 -3.45
CA TRP A 60 -7.78 -11.79 -4.65
C TRP A 60 -7.47 -13.26 -4.38
N GLY A 61 -7.25 -13.64 -3.14
CA GLY A 61 -6.96 -15.02 -2.75
C GLY A 61 -5.61 -15.55 -3.24
N GLY A 62 -5.42 -16.85 -3.11
CA GLY A 62 -4.19 -17.54 -3.56
C GLY A 62 -2.93 -16.96 -2.90
N GLY A 63 -1.87 -16.77 -3.68
CA GLY A 63 -0.62 -16.21 -3.23
C GLY A 63 -0.54 -14.67 -3.25
N TRP A 64 -1.61 -13.95 -3.58
CA TRP A 64 -1.62 -12.51 -3.60
C TRP A 64 -1.54 -11.91 -2.20
N ARG A 65 -0.72 -10.89 -2.03
CA ARG A 65 -0.55 -10.15 -0.77
C ARG A 65 -0.01 -8.75 -1.00
N ILE A 66 -0.07 -7.92 0.02
CA ILE A 66 0.61 -6.62 0.05
C ILE A 66 2.12 -6.88 0.18
N PRO A 67 2.99 -6.15 -0.56
CA PRO A 67 4.43 -6.32 -0.42
C PRO A 67 4.92 -5.95 0.98
N THR A 68 5.94 -6.65 1.45
CA THR A 68 6.62 -6.32 2.70
C THR A 68 7.52 -5.09 2.54
N HIS A 69 7.96 -4.55 3.69
CA HIS A 69 9.00 -3.52 3.73
C HIS A 69 10.25 -3.93 2.95
N GLU A 70 10.76 -5.13 3.17
CA GLU A 70 11.98 -5.62 2.53
C GLU A 70 11.85 -5.69 1.01
N GLU A 71 10.70 -6.13 0.51
CA GLU A 71 10.45 -6.19 -0.93
C GLU A 71 10.40 -4.80 -1.56
N LEU A 72 9.76 -3.82 -0.90
CA LEU A 72 9.79 -2.45 -1.39
C LEU A 72 11.16 -1.78 -1.20
N ASN A 73 11.91 -2.13 -0.17
CA ASN A 73 13.28 -1.68 0.02
C ASN A 73 14.20 -2.18 -1.11
N ASP A 74 14.07 -3.44 -1.49
CA ASP A 74 14.77 -4.00 -2.63
C ASP A 74 14.39 -3.30 -3.94
N LEU A 75 13.11 -3.00 -4.12
CA LEU A 75 12.62 -2.26 -5.28
C LEU A 75 13.19 -0.83 -5.33
N CYS A 76 13.24 -0.13 -4.19
CA CYS A 76 13.66 1.26 -4.11
C CYS A 76 15.17 1.43 -4.28
N TYR A 77 15.97 0.58 -3.64
CA TYR A 77 17.39 0.87 -3.45
C TYR A 77 18.33 -0.18 -4.02
N ASN A 78 17.92 -1.44 -4.02
CA ASN A 78 18.88 -2.52 -4.23
C ASN A 78 18.84 -3.13 -5.64
N LYS A 79 17.64 -3.38 -6.19
CA LYS A 79 17.48 -4.28 -7.34
C LYS A 79 16.92 -3.63 -8.59
N CYS A 80 16.55 -2.34 -8.54
CA CYS A 80 15.87 -1.69 -9.65
C CYS A 80 16.39 -0.29 -9.96
N ASP A 81 16.13 0.14 -11.20
CA ASP A 81 16.32 1.51 -11.67
C ASP A 81 14.97 2.19 -11.84
N TRP A 82 14.88 3.44 -11.42
CA TRP A 82 13.66 4.24 -11.45
C TRP A 82 13.77 5.35 -12.49
N SER A 83 12.81 5.42 -13.39
CA SER A 83 12.73 6.45 -14.42
C SER A 83 11.36 7.09 -14.42
N TRP A 84 11.28 8.41 -14.24
CA TRP A 84 10.03 9.14 -14.35
C TRP A 84 9.52 9.13 -15.77
N VAL A 85 8.27 8.76 -15.96
CA VAL A 85 7.62 8.67 -17.28
C VAL A 85 6.15 9.03 -17.20
N THR A 86 5.60 9.45 -18.33
CA THR A 86 4.15 9.58 -18.52
C THR A 86 3.67 8.41 -19.38
N THR A 87 2.76 7.60 -18.89
CA THR A 87 2.19 6.46 -19.60
C THR A 87 0.68 6.63 -19.71
N ASN A 88 0.16 6.71 -20.93
CA ASN A 88 -1.26 6.92 -21.20
C ASN A 88 -1.85 8.16 -20.48
N GLY A 89 -1.07 9.25 -20.41
CA GLY A 89 -1.47 10.49 -19.74
C GLY A 89 -1.37 10.46 -18.23
N VAL A 90 -0.79 9.43 -17.64
CA VAL A 90 -0.57 9.30 -16.20
C VAL A 90 0.92 9.34 -15.88
N ASP A 91 1.31 10.25 -15.00
CA ASP A 91 2.68 10.36 -14.52
C ASP A 91 2.99 9.31 -13.45
N GLY A 92 4.25 8.89 -13.41
CA GLY A 92 4.71 7.91 -12.45
C GLY A 92 6.13 7.43 -12.71
N TYR A 93 6.52 6.40 -12.00
CA TYR A 93 7.82 5.76 -12.23
C TYR A 93 7.68 4.44 -12.99
N MET A 94 8.47 4.30 -14.05
CA MET A 94 8.81 3.01 -14.61
C MET A 94 9.99 2.46 -13.81
N VAL A 95 9.74 1.36 -13.12
CA VAL A 95 10.73 0.67 -12.29
C VAL A 95 11.19 -0.58 -13.05
N ARG A 96 12.48 -0.67 -13.34
CA ARG A 96 13.10 -1.78 -14.10
C ARG A 96 14.08 -2.54 -13.23
N GLY A 97 13.95 -3.85 -13.25
CA GLY A 97 14.87 -4.74 -12.54
C GLY A 97 16.29 -4.66 -13.10
N ARG A 98 17.27 -4.90 -12.21
CA ARG A 98 18.69 -5.03 -12.54
C ARG A 98 19.16 -6.47 -12.40
N GLY A 99 20.30 -6.80 -12.98
CA GLY A 99 20.93 -8.13 -12.87
C GLY A 99 19.98 -9.25 -13.31
N ASN A 100 19.70 -10.18 -12.43
CA ASN A 100 18.81 -11.32 -12.70
C ASN A 100 17.36 -10.92 -13.00
N PHE A 101 16.97 -9.68 -12.72
CA PHE A 101 15.65 -9.15 -12.95
C PHE A 101 15.56 -8.19 -14.14
N ALA A 102 16.62 -8.06 -14.96
CA ALA A 102 16.75 -7.07 -16.03
C ALA A 102 15.62 -7.11 -17.09
N GLY A 103 14.91 -8.23 -17.22
CA GLY A 103 13.75 -8.37 -18.12
C GLY A 103 12.41 -7.91 -17.54
N ALA A 104 12.36 -7.60 -16.25
CA ALA A 104 11.13 -7.24 -15.55
C ALA A 104 10.99 -5.72 -15.40
N SER A 105 9.77 -5.25 -15.56
CA SER A 105 9.45 -3.84 -15.24
C SER A 105 8.02 -3.69 -14.75
N ILE A 106 7.80 -2.68 -13.93
CA ILE A 106 6.47 -2.27 -13.48
C ILE A 106 6.32 -0.75 -13.60
N PHE A 107 5.10 -0.29 -13.86
CA PHE A 107 4.76 1.11 -13.77
C PHE A 107 4.02 1.38 -12.46
N LEU A 108 4.50 2.38 -11.71
CA LEU A 108 3.88 2.86 -10.48
C LEU A 108 3.33 4.26 -10.72
N PRO A 109 2.01 4.42 -10.91
CA PRO A 109 1.39 5.73 -11.14
C PRO A 109 1.34 6.60 -9.88
N THR A 110 1.25 7.92 -10.09
CA THR A 110 1.00 8.92 -9.04
C THR A 110 -0.47 8.93 -8.62
N THR A 111 -0.83 8.03 -7.74
CA THR A 111 -2.21 7.77 -7.33
C THR A 111 -2.77 8.76 -6.33
N GLY A 112 -1.89 9.53 -5.65
CA GLY A 112 -2.29 10.32 -4.50
C GLY A 112 -2.70 9.46 -3.29
N GLN A 113 -3.33 10.07 -2.31
CA GLN A 113 -3.87 9.41 -1.13
C GLN A 113 -5.24 9.94 -0.76
N GLY A 114 -6.10 9.09 -0.20
CA GLY A 114 -7.40 9.46 0.32
C GLY A 114 -7.32 9.84 1.80
N GLY A 115 -8.02 10.91 2.20
CA GLY A 115 -8.17 11.30 3.59
C GLY A 115 -9.55 11.92 3.81
N GLY A 116 -10.38 11.32 4.64
CA GLY A 116 -11.79 11.72 4.73
C GLY A 116 -12.46 11.59 3.34
N ASN A 117 -13.11 12.66 2.90
CA ASN A 117 -13.79 12.74 1.60
C ASN A 117 -12.89 13.27 0.47
N LEU A 118 -11.60 13.46 0.73
CA LEU A 118 -10.69 14.11 -0.21
C LEU A 118 -9.69 13.11 -0.78
N LEU A 119 -9.45 13.23 -2.07
CA LEU A 119 -8.28 12.67 -2.73
C LEU A 119 -7.26 13.81 -2.89
N SER A 120 -6.10 13.68 -2.26
CA SER A 120 -5.00 14.63 -2.39
C SER A 120 -3.88 14.06 -3.25
N ASP A 121 -3.12 14.96 -3.86
CA ASP A 121 -1.87 14.68 -4.55
C ASP A 121 -1.94 13.71 -5.74
N ALA A 122 -3.13 13.36 -6.22
CA ALA A 122 -3.31 12.56 -7.43
C ALA A 122 -2.66 13.27 -8.63
N GLY A 123 -1.92 12.53 -9.43
CA GLY A 123 -1.13 13.06 -10.55
C GLY A 123 0.19 13.71 -10.15
N LYS A 124 0.53 13.77 -8.86
CA LYS A 124 1.77 14.37 -8.36
C LYS A 124 2.59 13.42 -7.51
N PHE A 125 1.93 12.69 -6.60
CA PHE A 125 2.57 11.76 -5.67
C PHE A 125 2.01 10.34 -5.81
N GLY A 126 2.88 9.35 -5.61
CA GLY A 126 2.49 7.96 -5.41
C GLY A 126 2.68 7.55 -3.96
N TYR A 127 1.66 6.95 -3.36
CA TYR A 127 1.68 6.44 -1.98
C TYR A 127 1.21 4.99 -1.97
N TYR A 128 2.09 4.09 -1.56
CA TYR A 128 1.84 2.65 -1.61
C TYR A 128 2.11 1.99 -0.28
N TRP A 129 1.10 1.33 0.29
CA TRP A 129 1.26 0.60 1.55
C TRP A 129 2.18 -0.60 1.42
N THR A 130 2.96 -0.84 2.47
CA THR A 130 3.53 -2.16 2.78
C THR A 130 2.58 -2.96 3.66
N SER A 131 2.85 -4.25 3.85
CA SER A 131 2.15 -5.09 4.83
C SER A 131 2.65 -4.89 6.26
N ASN A 132 3.67 -4.06 6.48
CA ASN A 132 4.28 -3.84 7.79
C ASN A 132 3.59 -2.73 8.58
N ALA A 133 3.33 -2.99 9.84
CA ALA A 133 2.96 -1.94 10.79
C ALA A 133 4.15 -1.02 11.03
N GLY A 134 3.90 0.27 11.16
CA GLY A 134 4.93 1.26 11.46
C GLY A 134 5.47 1.11 12.90
N GLN A 135 6.59 1.76 13.16
CA GLN A 135 7.26 1.74 14.46
C GLN A 135 6.39 2.30 15.59
N TYR A 136 5.52 3.26 15.29
CA TYR A 136 4.63 3.88 16.28
C TYR A 136 3.20 3.36 16.15
N ASN A 137 2.47 3.39 17.27
CA ASN A 137 1.06 3.02 17.28
C ASN A 137 0.24 3.92 16.35
N GLY A 138 -0.70 3.35 15.62
CA GLY A 138 -1.52 4.07 14.65
C GLY A 138 -0.84 4.35 13.30
N TYR A 139 0.39 3.86 13.11
CA TYR A 139 1.16 4.03 11.86
C TYR A 139 1.35 2.71 11.12
N ALA A 140 1.55 2.82 9.81
CA ALA A 140 1.99 1.74 8.94
C ALA A 140 3.07 2.26 7.98
N GLU A 141 3.86 1.36 7.43
CA GLU A 141 4.95 1.71 6.53
C GLU A 141 4.44 1.84 5.10
N TYR A 142 5.06 2.74 4.32
CA TYR A 142 4.65 3.01 2.95
C TYR A 142 5.79 3.53 2.10
N LEU A 143 5.71 3.28 0.82
CA LEU A 143 6.52 3.90 -0.23
C LEU A 143 5.88 5.22 -0.63
N ASP A 144 6.69 6.27 -0.74
CA ASP A 144 6.33 7.59 -1.24
C ASP A 144 7.24 7.98 -2.42
N PHE A 145 6.67 8.61 -3.43
CA PHE A 145 7.46 9.17 -4.52
C PHE A 145 6.74 10.34 -5.23
N PHE A 146 7.55 11.20 -5.80
CA PHE A 146 7.18 12.23 -6.77
C PHE A 146 8.33 12.42 -7.77
N GLN A 147 8.19 13.26 -8.77
CA GLN A 147 9.23 13.46 -9.78
C GLN A 147 10.57 13.85 -9.15
N GLY A 148 11.59 13.05 -9.36
CA GLY A 148 12.95 13.25 -8.82
C GLY A 148 13.17 12.69 -7.42
N TYR A 149 12.16 12.04 -6.82
CA TYR A 149 12.27 11.51 -5.46
C TYR A 149 11.48 10.22 -5.27
N HIS A 150 12.04 9.26 -4.56
CA HIS A 150 11.34 8.10 -4.02
C HIS A 150 12.00 7.64 -2.72
N ASP A 151 11.20 7.23 -1.75
CA ASP A 151 11.68 6.77 -0.44
C ASP A 151 10.66 5.83 0.22
N LEU A 152 11.15 5.05 1.18
CA LEU A 152 10.35 4.12 1.97
C LEU A 152 10.21 4.63 3.41
N TYR A 153 9.01 5.05 3.77
CA TYR A 153 8.72 5.64 5.07
C TYR A 153 8.27 4.60 6.10
N VAL A 154 9.11 4.39 7.11
CA VAL A 154 8.86 3.44 8.21
C VAL A 154 8.18 4.04 9.43
N ARG A 155 8.07 5.38 9.52
CA ARG A 155 7.72 6.06 10.78
C ARG A 155 6.42 6.86 10.77
N HIS A 156 5.90 7.30 9.63
CA HIS A 156 4.92 8.40 9.59
C HIS A 156 3.65 8.15 8.78
N GLY A 157 3.40 6.93 8.34
CA GLY A 157 2.18 6.60 7.60
C GLY A 157 0.99 6.32 8.50
N THR A 158 0.24 7.36 8.90
CA THR A 158 -0.98 7.14 9.68
C THR A 158 -1.96 6.24 8.94
N ARG A 159 -2.50 5.22 9.64
CA ARG A 159 -3.33 4.16 9.08
C ARG A 159 -4.67 4.63 8.51
N TYR A 160 -5.13 5.83 8.87
CA TYR A 160 -6.40 6.36 8.37
C TYR A 160 -6.34 6.84 6.92
N PHE A 161 -5.16 7.02 6.33
CA PHE A 161 -5.06 7.37 4.93
C PHE A 161 -5.38 6.18 4.03
N GLY A 162 -6.19 6.44 3.02
CA GLY A 162 -6.41 5.51 1.91
C GLY A 162 -5.25 5.62 0.91
N ARG A 163 -4.34 4.65 0.93
CA ARG A 163 -3.21 4.58 0.00
C ARG A 163 -3.32 3.38 -0.90
N THR A 164 -2.63 3.43 -2.02
CA THR A 164 -2.66 2.36 -3.01
C THR A 164 -1.98 1.10 -2.49
N ILE A 165 -2.51 -0.03 -2.88
CA ILE A 165 -1.86 -1.33 -2.75
C ILE A 165 -1.39 -1.77 -4.14
N ARG A 166 -0.11 -2.08 -4.29
CA ARG A 166 0.45 -2.77 -5.44
C ARG A 166 0.77 -4.20 -5.01
N PRO A 167 -0.15 -5.14 -5.20
CA PRO A 167 0.04 -6.48 -4.68
C PRO A 167 1.13 -7.22 -5.43
N VAL A 168 1.72 -8.18 -4.72
CA VAL A 168 2.69 -9.13 -5.21
C VAL A 168 2.16 -10.54 -5.03
N GLN A 169 2.68 -11.47 -5.81
CA GLN A 169 2.34 -12.88 -5.67
C GLN A 169 3.49 -13.61 -5.00
N SER A 170 3.19 -14.35 -3.95
CA SER A 170 4.16 -15.28 -3.36
C SER A 170 4.51 -16.37 -4.35
N PRO A 171 5.76 -16.83 -4.35
CA PRO A 171 6.21 -17.94 -5.20
C PRO A 171 5.39 -19.21 -5.01
#